data_8123e2eeab7b18b61b8b09a1a1243016
#
_entry.id   8123e2eeab7b18b61b8b09a1a1243016
#
_cell.length_a   1.000
_cell.length_b   1.000
_cell.length_c   1.000
_cell.angle_alpha   90.00
_cell.angle_beta   90.00
_cell.angle_gamma   90.00
#
_symmetry.space_group_name_H-M   'P 1'
#
loop_
_entity.id
_entity.type
_entity.pdbx_description
1 polymer ?
#
loop_
_entity_poly.entity_id
_entity_poly.type
_entity_poly.pdbx_seq_one_letter_code
_entity_poly.pdbx_strand_id
1 'polypeptide(L)'
;EAIHELQWVEFAARTSTQLRPQLEDTSPQLQLPVGRLVLSIKGRVVAERDLAQGRCVIGRTSDNDLQIDSTYISRHHAQVVTTSDGSLVEDLNSTNGIFVRGKRVRRHRFADGDVVRIGMHEITYHKLDHLATSTGALDEDDGESDEDDGVENEDAEETEEERDS
;
A
#
# COMPACT_ATOMS: atom_id res chain seq x y z
N GLU A 1 -59.05 -43.07 -30.36
CA GLU A 1 -57.56 -43.21 -30.50
C GLU A 1 -57.00 -41.99 -31.21
N ALA A 2 -56.93 -40.87 -30.54
CA ALA A 2 -56.13 -39.74 -30.96
C ALA A 2 -56.29 -38.61 -29.94
N ILE A 3 -55.89 -38.79 -28.70
CA ILE A 3 -55.85 -37.71 -27.72
C ILE A 3 -54.57 -37.79 -26.82
N HIS A 4 -53.50 -38.31 -27.36
CA HIS A 4 -52.29 -38.43 -26.58
C HIS A 4 -51.07 -37.65 -27.11
N GLU A 5 -51.22 -36.83 -28.10
CA GLU A 5 -50.10 -36.16 -28.75
C GLU A 5 -49.99 -34.64 -28.51
N LEU A 6 -50.95 -34.03 -27.82
CA LEU A 6 -50.96 -32.59 -27.63
C LEU A 6 -50.47 -32.12 -26.21
N GLN A 7 -50.07 -33.03 -25.36
CA GLN A 7 -49.64 -32.65 -24.01
C GLN A 7 -48.11 -32.49 -23.84
N TRP A 8 -47.34 -32.84 -24.85
CA TRP A 8 -45.88 -32.74 -24.79
C TRP A 8 -45.32 -31.42 -25.32
N VAL A 9 -46.12 -30.67 -26.07
CA VAL A 9 -45.66 -29.42 -26.68
C VAL A 9 -45.74 -28.23 -25.74
N GLU A 10 -46.57 -28.28 -24.69
CA GLU A 10 -46.70 -27.20 -23.71
C GLU A 10 -45.70 -27.27 -22.55
N PHE A 11 -45.09 -28.45 -22.29
CA PHE A 11 -44.11 -28.58 -21.22
C PHE A 11 -42.70 -28.14 -21.64
N ALA A 12 -42.40 -28.06 -22.93
CA ALA A 12 -41.12 -27.62 -23.43
C ALA A 12 -40.97 -26.09 -23.51
N ALA A 13 -42.08 -25.33 -23.38
CA ALA A 13 -42.03 -23.88 -23.46
C ALA A 13 -41.90 -23.13 -22.13
N ARG A 14 -41.85 -23.83 -21.01
CA ARG A 14 -41.75 -23.20 -19.65
C ARG A 14 -40.42 -23.38 -18.95
N THR A 15 -39.43 -24.01 -19.56
CA THR A 15 -38.10 -24.20 -18.97
C THR A 15 -37.00 -23.50 -19.75
N SER A 16 -37.33 -22.43 -20.49
CA SER A 16 -36.33 -21.47 -20.94
C SER A 16 -36.20 -20.31 -19.96
N THR A 17 -36.06 -20.62 -18.67
CA THR A 17 -35.39 -19.68 -17.76
C THR A 17 -33.94 -19.72 -18.16
N GLN A 18 -33.56 -18.73 -18.93
CA GLN A 18 -32.22 -18.39 -19.31
C GLN A 18 -31.29 -18.47 -18.10
N LEU A 19 -30.58 -19.58 -17.95
CA LEU A 19 -29.25 -19.56 -17.40
C LEU A 19 -28.42 -18.71 -18.40
N ARG A 20 -28.44 -17.41 -18.21
CA ARG A 20 -27.35 -16.60 -18.67
C ARG A 20 -26.15 -17.10 -17.84
N PRO A 21 -25.11 -17.68 -18.45
CA PRO A 21 -23.86 -17.77 -17.76
C PRO A 21 -23.54 -16.31 -17.44
N GLN A 22 -23.55 -15.98 -16.17
CA GLN A 22 -22.81 -14.82 -15.68
C GLN A 22 -21.38 -15.15 -16.08
N LEU A 23 -20.98 -14.59 -17.22
CA LEU A 23 -19.59 -14.34 -17.50
C LEU A 23 -19.16 -13.45 -16.33
N GLU A 24 -18.72 -14.09 -15.26
CA GLU A 24 -17.89 -13.43 -14.28
C GLU A 24 -16.73 -12.89 -15.10
N ASP A 25 -16.75 -11.59 -15.23
CA ASP A 25 -15.73 -10.82 -15.91
C ASP A 25 -14.44 -11.03 -15.09
N THR A 26 -13.79 -12.18 -15.35
CA THR A 26 -12.49 -12.54 -14.81
C THR A 26 -11.40 -11.84 -15.62
N SER A 27 -11.71 -10.64 -16.09
CA SER A 27 -10.65 -9.71 -16.48
C SER A 27 -9.86 -9.43 -15.23
N PRO A 28 -8.54 -9.65 -15.21
CA PRO A 28 -7.71 -9.17 -14.13
C PRO A 28 -7.83 -7.64 -14.15
N GLN A 29 -8.77 -7.11 -13.37
CA GLN A 29 -8.81 -5.69 -13.11
C GLN A 29 -7.47 -5.39 -12.48
N LEU A 30 -6.64 -4.65 -13.17
CA LEU A 30 -5.45 -4.02 -12.63
C LEU A 30 -5.91 -3.11 -11.49
N GLN A 31 -6.09 -3.73 -10.31
CA GLN A 31 -6.42 -2.98 -9.11
C GLN A 31 -5.16 -2.25 -8.72
N LEU A 32 -5.15 -0.96 -9.00
CA LEU A 32 -4.07 -0.09 -8.57
C LEU A 32 -3.93 -0.19 -7.05
N PRO A 33 -2.71 -0.30 -6.54
CA PRO A 33 -2.49 -0.40 -5.10
C PRO A 33 -2.89 0.92 -4.44
N VAL A 34 -3.70 0.85 -3.39
CA VAL A 34 -4.21 2.01 -2.64
C VAL A 34 -3.35 2.34 -1.43
N GLY A 35 -2.40 1.49 -1.09
CA GLY A 35 -1.48 1.68 0.00
C GLY A 35 -0.26 0.78 -0.12
N ARG A 36 0.73 1.03 0.73
CA ARG A 36 1.96 0.25 0.82
C ARG A 36 2.31 -0.01 2.27
N LEU A 37 2.72 -1.24 2.57
CA LEU A 37 3.32 -1.62 3.83
C LEU A 37 4.83 -1.69 3.66
N VAL A 38 5.56 -1.00 4.52
CA VAL A 38 7.02 -1.06 4.61
C VAL A 38 7.39 -1.78 5.90
N LEU A 39 7.95 -2.98 5.78
CA LEU A 39 8.41 -3.78 6.91
C LEU A 39 9.85 -3.40 7.26
N SER A 40 10.08 -3.06 8.50
CA SER A 40 11.42 -2.76 9.01
C SER A 40 11.75 -3.50 10.30
N ILE A 41 13.04 -3.68 10.55
CA ILE A 41 13.60 -4.19 11.80
C ILE A 41 14.79 -3.34 12.21
N LYS A 42 14.77 -2.79 13.43
CA LYS A 42 15.80 -1.89 13.94
C LYS A 42 16.11 -0.74 12.96
N GLY A 43 15.08 -0.15 12.38
CA GLY A 43 15.19 0.96 11.40
C GLY A 43 15.65 0.57 9.99
N ARG A 44 15.92 -0.70 9.72
CA ARG A 44 16.27 -1.18 8.38
C ARG A 44 15.06 -1.78 7.69
N VAL A 45 14.74 -1.30 6.50
CA VAL A 45 13.69 -1.87 5.66
C VAL A 45 14.13 -3.26 5.18
N VAL A 46 13.26 -4.25 5.35
CA VAL A 46 13.50 -5.65 4.99
C VAL A 46 12.53 -6.18 3.94
N ALA A 47 11.35 -5.59 3.82
CA ALA A 47 10.37 -5.92 2.78
C ALA A 47 9.39 -4.77 2.57
N GLU A 48 8.78 -4.75 1.39
CA GLU A 48 7.67 -3.86 1.06
C GLU A 48 6.55 -4.66 0.41
N ARG A 49 5.31 -4.25 0.64
CA ARG A 49 4.14 -4.89 0.05
C ARG A 49 3.10 -3.85 -0.33
N ASP A 50 2.75 -3.80 -1.59
CA ASP A 50 1.65 -2.99 -2.08
C ASP A 50 0.31 -3.63 -1.72
N LEU A 51 -0.64 -2.81 -1.33
CA LEU A 51 -1.97 -3.19 -0.93
C LEU A 51 -2.98 -2.78 -2.00
N ALA A 52 -3.51 -3.75 -2.71
CA ALA A 52 -4.75 -3.59 -3.48
C ALA A 52 -5.96 -3.78 -2.55
N GLN A 53 -7.17 -3.51 -3.07
CA GLN A 53 -8.39 -3.87 -2.34
C GLN A 53 -8.43 -5.37 -2.08
N GLY A 54 -8.82 -5.75 -0.86
CA GLY A 54 -8.86 -7.13 -0.44
C GLY A 54 -8.17 -7.37 0.88
N ARG A 55 -7.67 -8.58 1.07
CA ARG A 55 -7.04 -9.05 2.29
C ARG A 55 -5.57 -9.38 2.04
N CYS A 56 -4.71 -8.92 2.95
CA CYS A 56 -3.29 -9.25 3.00
C CYS A 56 -2.99 -9.86 4.37
N VAL A 57 -2.57 -11.12 4.40
CA VAL A 57 -2.22 -11.83 5.64
C VAL A 57 -0.74 -11.71 5.93
N ILE A 58 -0.43 -11.44 7.19
CA ILE A 58 0.94 -11.26 7.70
C ILE A 58 1.22 -12.36 8.70
N GLY A 59 2.33 -13.06 8.54
CA GLY A 59 2.69 -14.13 9.45
C GLY A 59 4.04 -14.77 9.15
N ARG A 60 4.37 -15.80 9.94
CA ARG A 60 5.68 -16.45 9.88
C ARG A 60 5.82 -17.43 8.70
N THR A 61 4.75 -18.10 8.34
CA THR A 61 4.77 -19.15 7.32
C THR A 61 4.72 -18.57 5.91
N SER A 62 5.24 -19.30 4.94
CA SER A 62 5.38 -18.86 3.55
C SER A 62 4.05 -18.78 2.77
N ASP A 63 2.98 -19.26 3.35
CA ASP A 63 1.62 -19.16 2.81
C ASP A 63 0.94 -17.81 3.11
N ASN A 64 1.62 -16.91 3.85
CA ASN A 64 1.14 -15.55 4.07
C ASN A 64 1.56 -14.61 2.92
N ASP A 65 0.74 -13.59 2.67
CA ASP A 65 1.03 -12.56 1.66
C ASP A 65 2.27 -11.72 2.00
N LEU A 66 2.50 -11.49 3.29
CA LEU A 66 3.71 -10.88 3.84
C LEU A 66 4.32 -11.82 4.88
N GLN A 67 5.37 -12.52 4.49
CA GLN A 67 6.09 -13.42 5.39
C GLN A 67 7.09 -12.66 6.25
N ILE A 68 7.08 -12.95 7.56
CA ILE A 68 8.06 -12.47 8.53
C ILE A 68 8.65 -13.68 9.26
N ASP A 69 9.80 -14.15 8.82
CA ASP A 69 10.48 -15.30 9.43
C ASP A 69 11.11 -14.91 10.78
N SER A 70 10.29 -15.01 11.81
CA SER A 70 10.68 -14.70 13.19
C SER A 70 9.88 -15.56 14.18
N THR A 71 10.55 -16.08 15.21
CA THR A 71 9.92 -16.84 16.28
C THR A 71 8.94 -16.03 17.12
N TYR A 72 9.03 -14.71 17.07
CA TYR A 72 8.10 -13.80 17.75
C TYR A 72 6.80 -13.55 16.95
N ILE A 73 6.71 -14.13 15.76
CA ILE A 73 5.56 -13.98 14.86
C ILE A 73 4.77 -15.30 14.82
N SER A 74 3.46 -15.23 14.97
CA SER A 74 2.56 -16.38 14.81
C SER A 74 2.49 -16.80 13.35
N ARG A 75 2.12 -18.05 13.07
CA ARG A 75 1.97 -18.58 11.69
C ARG A 75 1.12 -17.67 10.84
N HIS A 76 -0.06 -17.28 11.33
CA HIS A 76 -0.89 -16.18 10.83
C HIS A 76 -1.02 -15.22 12.00
N HIS A 77 -0.42 -14.04 11.90
CA HIS A 77 -0.30 -13.11 13.03
C HIS A 77 -1.33 -11.99 12.96
N ALA A 78 -1.42 -11.37 11.81
CA ALA A 78 -2.33 -10.26 11.56
C ALA A 78 -2.83 -10.30 10.11
N GLN A 79 -3.86 -9.55 9.84
CA GLN A 79 -4.32 -9.28 8.47
C GLN A 79 -4.52 -7.79 8.26
N VAL A 80 -4.32 -7.34 7.04
CA VAL A 80 -4.72 -6.02 6.60
C VAL A 80 -5.88 -6.19 5.63
N VAL A 81 -7.00 -5.54 5.93
CA VAL A 81 -8.16 -5.49 5.05
C VAL A 81 -8.22 -4.10 4.44
N THR A 82 -8.16 -4.04 3.12
CA THR A 82 -8.16 -2.80 2.34
C THR A 82 -9.44 -2.69 1.53
N THR A 83 -10.11 -1.58 1.68
CA THR A 83 -11.34 -1.22 0.96
C THR A 83 -11.17 0.13 0.27
N SER A 84 -12.19 0.60 -0.45
CA SER A 84 -12.23 1.96 -1.00
C SER A 84 -12.06 3.04 0.08
N ASP A 85 -12.49 2.77 1.31
CA ASP A 85 -12.45 3.70 2.43
C ASP A 85 -11.10 3.73 3.18
N GLY A 86 -10.19 2.83 2.83
CA GLY A 86 -8.87 2.72 3.43
C GLY A 86 -8.54 1.34 3.95
N SER A 87 -7.46 1.24 4.71
CA SER A 87 -6.90 0.00 5.21
C SER A 87 -7.03 -0.13 6.73
N LEU A 88 -7.32 -1.34 7.18
CA LEU A 88 -7.47 -1.72 8.58
C LEU A 88 -6.58 -2.91 8.88
N VAL A 89 -5.75 -2.83 9.92
CA VAL A 89 -5.02 -4.00 10.45
C VAL A 89 -5.81 -4.64 11.59
N GLU A 90 -5.82 -5.97 11.60
CA GLU A 90 -6.48 -6.77 12.63
C GLU A 90 -5.56 -7.90 13.12
N ASP A 91 -5.46 -8.06 14.44
CA ASP A 91 -4.76 -9.18 15.09
C ASP A 91 -5.55 -10.48 14.94
N LEU A 92 -4.94 -11.50 14.38
CA LEU A 92 -5.54 -12.84 14.21
C LEU A 92 -5.37 -13.72 15.46
N ASN A 93 -5.56 -13.14 16.63
CA ASN A 93 -5.37 -13.81 17.91
C ASN A 93 -3.93 -14.33 18.08
N SER A 94 -2.98 -13.49 17.70
CA SER A 94 -1.57 -13.83 17.77
C SER A 94 -1.07 -13.91 19.22
N THR A 95 0.00 -14.66 19.42
CA THR A 95 0.59 -14.85 20.76
C THR A 95 1.10 -13.53 21.33
N ASN A 96 1.83 -12.75 20.54
CA ASN A 96 2.46 -11.51 21.00
C ASN A 96 1.60 -10.27 20.76
N GLY A 97 0.60 -10.32 19.89
CA GLY A 97 -0.28 -9.19 19.55
C GLY A 97 0.36 -8.16 18.63
N ILE A 98 -0.45 -7.18 18.23
CA ILE A 98 -0.02 -6.01 17.49
C ILE A 98 -0.09 -4.76 18.36
N PHE A 99 0.82 -3.81 18.12
CA PHE A 99 0.95 -2.61 18.95
C PHE A 99 0.98 -1.36 18.08
N VAL A 100 0.19 -0.36 18.47
CA VAL A 100 0.19 0.98 17.87
C VAL A 100 0.53 1.98 18.96
N ARG A 101 1.56 2.81 18.73
CA ARG A 101 2.03 3.81 19.72
C ARG A 101 2.24 3.20 21.12
N GLY A 102 2.80 1.98 21.17
CA GLY A 102 3.08 1.26 22.43
C GLY A 102 1.87 0.58 23.08
N LYS A 103 0.66 0.74 22.56
CA LYS A 103 -0.55 0.10 23.11
C LYS A 103 -0.91 -1.14 22.27
N ARG A 104 -1.21 -2.25 22.94
CA ARG A 104 -1.73 -3.45 22.28
C ARG A 104 -3.14 -3.18 21.76
N VAL A 105 -3.38 -3.49 20.50
CA VAL A 105 -4.69 -3.30 19.85
C VAL A 105 -5.12 -4.59 19.18
N ARG A 106 -6.41 -4.78 19.01
CA ARG A 106 -6.97 -5.87 18.19
C ARG A 106 -7.22 -5.43 16.77
N ARG A 107 -7.57 -4.16 16.58
CA ARG A 107 -7.82 -3.53 15.29
C ARG A 107 -7.30 -2.11 15.30
N HIS A 108 -6.81 -1.67 14.16
CA HIS A 108 -6.40 -0.28 13.97
C HIS A 108 -6.62 0.13 12.52
N ARG A 109 -7.33 1.25 12.30
CA ARG A 109 -7.47 1.85 10.98
C ARG A 109 -6.21 2.65 10.68
N PHE A 110 -5.55 2.37 9.57
CA PHE A 110 -4.35 3.08 9.19
C PHE A 110 -4.62 4.51 8.76
N ALA A 111 -3.84 5.42 9.27
CA ALA A 111 -3.57 6.72 8.68
C ALA A 111 -2.22 6.67 7.95
N ASP A 112 -1.99 7.58 7.02
CA ASP A 112 -0.70 7.66 6.34
C ASP A 112 0.43 7.91 7.35
N GLY A 113 1.52 7.15 7.21
CA GLY A 113 2.65 7.17 8.14
C GLY A 113 2.45 6.43 9.46
N ASP A 114 1.29 5.78 9.71
CA ASP A 114 1.09 5.00 10.93
C ASP A 114 2.05 3.79 10.98
N VAL A 115 2.58 3.55 12.18
CA VAL A 115 3.49 2.45 12.46
C VAL A 115 2.82 1.44 13.40
N VAL A 116 2.78 0.19 12.95
CA VAL A 116 2.31 -0.95 13.73
C VAL A 116 3.48 -1.85 14.05
N ARG A 117 3.73 -2.09 15.33
CA ARG A 117 4.77 -3.03 15.77
C ARG A 117 4.20 -4.44 15.92
N ILE A 118 4.89 -5.40 15.34
CA ILE A 118 4.58 -6.84 15.39
C ILE A 118 5.84 -7.60 15.80
N GLY A 119 5.86 -8.09 17.03
CA GLY A 119 7.07 -8.68 17.60
C GLY A 119 8.21 -7.65 17.68
N MET A 120 9.32 -7.91 16.97
CA MET A 120 10.47 -7.01 16.87
C MET A 120 10.48 -6.18 15.58
N HIS A 121 9.46 -6.33 14.74
CA HIS A 121 9.34 -5.66 13.46
C HIS A 121 8.36 -4.49 13.57
N GLU A 122 8.54 -3.51 12.70
CA GLU A 122 7.67 -2.37 12.53
C GLU A 122 7.14 -2.36 11.10
N ILE A 123 5.85 -2.15 10.96
CA ILE A 123 5.18 -2.01 9.67
C ILE A 123 4.69 -0.58 9.58
N THR A 124 5.25 0.18 8.66
CA THR A 124 4.79 1.53 8.32
C THR A 124 3.81 1.44 7.16
N TYR A 125 2.68 2.09 7.29
CA TYR A 125 1.68 2.19 6.23
C TYR A 125 1.84 3.52 5.49
N HIS A 126 1.87 3.45 4.16
CA HIS A 126 1.82 4.60 3.27
C HIS A 126 0.58 4.52 2.40
N LYS A 127 -0.21 5.59 2.40
CA LYS A 127 -1.33 5.73 1.49
C LYS A 127 -0.81 6.10 0.10
N LEU A 128 -1.27 5.42 -0.94
CA LEU A 128 -0.92 5.73 -2.32
C LEU A 128 -2.09 6.51 -2.95
N ASP A 129 -1.87 7.78 -3.21
CA ASP A 129 -2.84 8.62 -3.93
C ASP A 129 -2.49 8.61 -5.42
N HIS A 130 -3.30 7.96 -6.24
CA HIS A 130 -3.07 7.83 -7.68
C HIS A 130 -3.20 9.16 -8.45
N LEU A 131 -3.63 10.22 -7.80
CA LEU A 131 -3.74 11.55 -8.40
C LEU A 131 -2.42 12.33 -8.42
N ALA A 132 -1.38 11.85 -7.72
CA ALA A 132 -0.10 12.56 -7.62
C ALA A 132 0.93 12.20 -8.71
N THR A 133 0.63 11.24 -9.61
CA THR A 133 1.62 10.74 -10.57
C THR A 133 1.52 11.38 -11.96
N SER A 134 0.66 12.38 -12.17
CA SER A 134 0.53 13.02 -13.48
C SER A 134 1.02 14.48 -13.56
N THR A 135 1.73 14.98 -12.54
CA THR A 135 2.27 16.36 -12.61
C THR A 135 3.67 16.38 -12.00
N GLY A 136 4.64 15.87 -12.74
CA GLY A 136 6.01 15.90 -12.27
C GLY A 136 7.01 15.36 -13.25
N ALA A 137 7.00 15.81 -14.49
CA ALA A 137 8.15 15.68 -15.38
C ALA A 137 7.91 16.48 -16.65
N LEU A 138 8.05 17.76 -16.62
CA LEU A 138 8.44 18.63 -17.74
C LEU A 138 8.92 19.94 -17.13
N ASP A 139 10.04 19.94 -16.45
CA ASP A 139 10.89 21.10 -16.36
C ASP A 139 11.99 20.89 -17.40
N GLU A 140 11.69 21.28 -18.61
CA GLU A 140 12.72 21.61 -19.59
C GLU A 140 13.29 22.96 -19.16
N ASP A 141 14.43 22.93 -18.50
CA ASP A 141 15.31 24.05 -18.28
C ASP A 141 15.99 24.37 -19.61
N ASP A 142 15.42 25.27 -20.36
CA ASP A 142 16.13 25.96 -21.42
C ASP A 142 16.93 27.09 -20.77
N GLY A 143 18.19 26.74 -20.46
CA GLY A 143 19.19 27.72 -20.12
C GLY A 143 19.48 28.62 -21.30
N GLU A 144 19.17 29.88 -21.16
CA GLU A 144 19.73 30.94 -22.01
C GLU A 144 20.68 31.78 -21.18
N SER A 145 21.94 31.62 -21.57
CA SER A 145 23.08 32.43 -21.20
C SER A 145 22.89 33.87 -21.64
N ASP A 146 23.13 34.82 -20.77
CA ASP A 146 23.63 36.12 -21.19
C ASP A 146 24.76 36.55 -20.27
N GLU A 147 25.89 36.70 -20.92
CA GLU A 147 27.08 37.39 -20.47
C GLU A 147 26.77 38.86 -20.25
N ASP A 148 27.30 39.47 -19.22
CA ASP A 148 28.02 40.72 -19.39
C ASP A 148 28.64 41.26 -18.09
N ASP A 149 29.96 41.54 -18.25
CA ASP A 149 30.78 42.62 -17.74
C ASP A 149 30.79 43.04 -16.25
N GLY A 150 31.87 42.70 -15.61
CA GLY A 150 32.97 43.62 -15.31
C GLY A 150 32.65 44.82 -14.45
N VAL A 151 33.15 44.89 -13.25
CA VAL A 151 33.86 46.08 -12.71
C VAL A 151 34.77 45.64 -11.55
N GLU A 152 36.05 45.81 -11.79
CA GLU A 152 37.09 45.94 -10.76
C GLU A 152 36.77 47.09 -9.78
N ASN A 153 37.07 46.88 -8.52
CA ASN A 153 37.68 47.93 -7.74
C ASN A 153 38.48 47.35 -6.58
N GLU A 154 39.69 47.69 -6.66
CA GLU A 154 40.78 47.60 -5.72
C GLU A 154 40.56 48.45 -4.47
N ASP A 155 41.42 48.22 -3.52
CA ASP A 155 41.89 49.03 -2.40
C ASP A 155 41.36 48.58 -1.06
N ALA A 156 42.17 47.93 -0.31
CA ALA A 156 43.39 48.37 0.42
C ALA A 156 43.12 48.64 1.91
N GLU A 157 44.10 48.17 2.66
CA GLU A 157 44.58 48.62 3.97
C GLU A 157 43.99 47.91 5.19
N GLU A 158 44.75 46.97 5.71
CA GLU A 158 45.73 47.03 6.80
C GLU A 158 45.24 47.83 8.03
N THR A 159 45.08 47.18 9.11
CA THR A 159 45.75 47.60 10.38
C THR A 159 45.75 46.45 11.40
N GLU A 160 47.00 46.16 11.82
CA GLU A 160 47.38 45.46 13.02
C GLU A 160 46.91 46.21 14.28
N GLU A 161 46.71 45.49 15.37
CA GLU A 161 47.25 45.66 16.75
C GLU A 161 46.52 44.69 17.66
N GLU A 162 47.18 43.68 18.08
CA GLU A 162 48.02 43.48 19.29
C GLU A 162 47.40 44.03 20.59
N ARG A 163 47.38 43.13 21.54
CA ARG A 163 47.53 43.21 23.02
C ARG A 163 46.44 42.45 23.77
N ASP A 164 46.84 41.33 24.31
CA ASP A 164 47.56 41.16 25.59
C ASP A 164 46.67 41.40 26.82
N SER A 165 46.35 40.38 27.47
CA SER A 165 46.42 40.12 28.88
C SER A 165 45.72 38.80 29.25
#